data_ec61c9a25dbadcd57133ae6dc4de4156
#
_entry.id   ec61c9a25dbadcd57133ae6dc4de4156
#
_cell.length_a   1.000
_cell.length_b   1.000
_cell.length_c   1.000
_cell.angle_alpha   90.00
_cell.angle_beta   90.00
_cell.angle_gamma   90.00
#
_symmetry.space_group_name_H-M   'P 1'
#
loop_
_entity.id
_entity.type
_entity.pdbx_description
1 polymer ?
#
loop_
_entity_poly.entity_id
_entity_poly.type
_entity_poly.pdbx_seq_one_letter_code
_entity_poly.pdbx_strand_id
1 'polypeptide(L)'
;MGGLALLARAKGHRVTGSDANVYPPMSTQLEEQGIELIQGFDPSQLGEAGCYPDLVVIGNAMSRGNLCVEAVLNLGIPYTSGPQFLADHILPERWVLAVSGTHGKTSTSSMLAWILEDCGYQPGFLIGGVPQNFGVSARLGESAFFVVEADEYDSAFFDKRSKFVHYHPRTLVINNLEFDHADIFADLAAIQKQFHHLIRTVPGQGKVIWPADSHAVKQTIEMGCWSEQETFHIAEVTKGWHAKALSDDCHEFEVFFDGESQGVLEWALIGQHNIENALMAIAAARHVGVKPSAAIAALTRFVPPKRRLELLGTVHGVSVYDDFAHHPTAIATTIKGIRAKVGQSKITIVLEPRSNTMKSGVHKDTLAHSMLQADEAFLYQADTIDWNMKEAMEAAVIPVTVLHQIDDVVAKVSASAKAGDTIVVMSNGGFGGLHKKLLAALEVSPQFVQQAD
;
A
#
# COMPACT_ATOMS: atom_id res chain seq x y z
N MET A 1 -7.96 0.02 11.33
CA MET A 1 -8.33 -0.11 12.76
C MET A 1 -7.98 -1.50 13.31
N GLY A 2 -8.17 -2.59 12.56
CA GLY A 2 -7.89 -3.96 13.05
C GLY A 2 -6.48 -4.14 13.62
N GLY A 3 -5.44 -3.74 12.88
CA GLY A 3 -4.05 -3.82 13.38
C GLY A 3 -3.82 -3.05 14.69
N LEU A 4 -4.47 -1.89 14.86
CA LEU A 4 -4.38 -1.13 16.11
C LEU A 4 -5.07 -1.87 17.27
N ALA A 5 -6.21 -2.52 17.02
CA ALA A 5 -6.89 -3.35 18.01
C ALA A 5 -6.01 -4.53 18.48
N LEU A 6 -5.28 -5.17 17.54
CA LEU A 6 -4.29 -6.20 17.89
C LEU A 6 -3.18 -5.66 18.80
N LEU A 7 -2.65 -4.47 18.51
CA LEU A 7 -1.63 -3.83 19.34
C LEU A 7 -2.15 -3.48 20.74
N ALA A 8 -3.36 -2.93 20.82
CA ALA A 8 -4.02 -2.63 22.09
C ALA A 8 -4.24 -3.90 22.94
N ARG A 9 -4.72 -4.97 22.30
CA ARG A 9 -4.88 -6.28 22.94
C ARG A 9 -3.57 -6.84 23.47
N ALA A 10 -2.51 -6.78 22.63
CA ALA A 10 -1.17 -7.24 23.02
C ALA A 10 -0.55 -6.41 24.16
N LYS A 11 -0.96 -5.14 24.31
CA LYS A 11 -0.60 -4.27 25.46
C LYS A 11 -1.36 -4.63 26.75
N GLY A 12 -2.33 -5.56 26.70
CA GLY A 12 -3.11 -6.01 27.85
C GLY A 12 -4.46 -5.31 28.02
N HIS A 13 -4.88 -4.46 27.08
CA HIS A 13 -6.22 -3.87 27.13
C HIS A 13 -7.30 -4.92 26.80
N ARG A 14 -8.47 -4.80 27.43
CA ARG A 14 -9.69 -5.45 26.94
C ARG A 14 -10.20 -4.63 25.76
N VAL A 15 -10.31 -5.25 24.61
CA VAL A 15 -10.67 -4.57 23.36
C VAL A 15 -11.94 -5.18 22.80
N THR A 16 -12.88 -4.31 22.42
CA THR A 16 -14.04 -4.65 21.58
C THR A 16 -14.02 -3.75 20.35
N GLY A 17 -14.67 -4.14 19.26
CA GLY A 17 -14.70 -3.35 18.04
C GLY A 17 -16.05 -3.40 17.36
N SER A 18 -16.44 -2.29 16.69
CA SER A 18 -17.63 -2.23 15.88
C SER A 18 -17.34 -1.61 14.51
N ASP A 19 -17.97 -2.16 13.49
CA ASP A 19 -17.88 -1.70 12.11
C ASP A 19 -19.21 -2.00 11.37
N ALA A 20 -19.51 -1.21 10.34
CA ALA A 20 -20.63 -1.49 9.44
C ALA A 20 -20.43 -2.79 8.64
N ASN A 21 -19.17 -3.22 8.43
CA ASN A 21 -18.81 -4.34 7.58
C ASN A 21 -17.78 -5.26 8.27
N VAL A 22 -18.26 -6.11 9.16
CA VAL A 22 -17.42 -7.11 9.84
C VAL A 22 -17.33 -8.37 8.98
N TYR A 23 -16.17 -8.61 8.32
CA TYR A 23 -15.96 -9.76 7.44
C TYR A 23 -14.49 -10.23 7.39
N PRO A 24 -14.25 -11.51 7.05
CA PRO A 24 -12.89 -12.05 6.87
C PRO A 24 -12.10 -11.33 5.76
N PRO A 25 -10.75 -11.32 5.82
CA PRO A 25 -9.91 -12.05 6.79
C PRO A 25 -9.67 -11.31 8.13
N MET A 26 -9.94 -9.99 8.20
CA MET A 26 -9.63 -9.19 9.38
C MET A 26 -10.49 -9.60 10.60
N SER A 27 -11.79 -9.87 10.41
CA SER A 27 -12.67 -10.30 11.50
C SER A 27 -12.17 -11.58 12.15
N THR A 28 -11.80 -12.58 11.34
CA THR A 28 -11.24 -13.85 11.83
C THR A 28 -9.97 -13.64 12.67
N GLN A 29 -9.04 -12.81 12.19
CA GLN A 29 -7.82 -12.51 12.94
C GLN A 29 -8.09 -11.83 14.30
N LEU A 30 -9.07 -10.94 14.35
CA LEU A 30 -9.44 -10.24 15.58
C LEU A 30 -10.15 -11.18 16.56
N GLU A 31 -11.06 -12.00 16.09
CA GLU A 31 -11.79 -13.01 16.90
C GLU A 31 -10.84 -14.07 17.50
N GLU A 32 -9.87 -14.55 16.72
CA GLU A 32 -8.81 -15.46 17.18
C GLU A 32 -7.95 -14.87 18.31
N GLN A 33 -7.84 -13.55 18.37
CA GLN A 33 -7.17 -12.81 19.45
C GLN A 33 -8.10 -12.47 20.63
N GLY A 34 -9.34 -12.97 20.63
CA GLY A 34 -10.33 -12.75 21.68
C GLY A 34 -10.89 -11.32 21.69
N ILE A 35 -10.92 -10.64 20.55
CA ILE A 35 -11.55 -9.34 20.38
C ILE A 35 -13.00 -9.57 19.94
N GLU A 36 -13.93 -9.10 20.74
CA GLU A 36 -15.36 -9.15 20.41
C GLU A 36 -15.69 -8.12 19.33
N LEU A 37 -16.33 -8.59 18.25
CA LEU A 37 -16.70 -7.76 17.10
C LEU A 37 -18.21 -7.61 17.02
N ILE A 38 -18.67 -6.37 16.83
CA ILE A 38 -20.09 -6.02 16.78
C ILE A 38 -20.39 -5.43 15.40
N GLN A 39 -21.39 -5.98 14.73
CA GLN A 39 -21.89 -5.47 13.46
C GLN A 39 -22.75 -4.23 13.69
N GLY A 40 -22.40 -3.11 13.01
CA GLY A 40 -23.13 -1.85 13.09
C GLY A 40 -22.69 -0.94 14.23
N PHE A 41 -23.46 0.14 14.44
CA PHE A 41 -23.13 1.25 15.34
C PHE A 41 -24.29 1.58 16.29
N ASP A 42 -24.85 0.56 16.97
CA ASP A 42 -25.87 0.77 17.99
C ASP A 42 -25.22 1.31 19.28
N PRO A 43 -25.73 2.40 19.88
CA PRO A 43 -25.19 2.95 21.12
C PRO A 43 -25.22 1.99 22.33
N SER A 44 -26.09 1.00 22.36
CA SER A 44 -26.15 0.02 23.43
C SER A 44 -24.86 -0.78 23.62
N GLN A 45 -24.06 -0.90 22.58
CA GLN A 45 -22.73 -1.55 22.63
C GLN A 45 -21.68 -0.80 23.47
N LEU A 46 -21.94 0.47 23.83
CA LEU A 46 -21.08 1.24 24.74
C LEU A 46 -21.29 0.84 26.21
N GLY A 47 -22.27 -0.04 26.50
CA GLY A 47 -22.59 -0.46 27.85
C GLY A 47 -23.62 0.46 28.56
N GLU A 48 -23.80 0.22 29.86
CA GLU A 48 -24.71 1.00 30.72
C GLU A 48 -23.91 2.00 31.56
N ALA A 49 -24.63 2.92 32.20
CA ALA A 49 -24.05 3.91 33.10
C ALA A 49 -23.19 3.24 34.19
N GLY A 50 -21.93 3.63 34.28
CA GLY A 50 -20.94 3.04 35.20
C GLY A 50 -20.15 1.86 34.65
N CYS A 51 -20.44 1.40 33.41
CA CYS A 51 -19.74 0.32 32.71
C CYS A 51 -19.27 0.73 31.31
N TYR A 52 -19.15 2.03 31.05
CA TYR A 52 -18.66 2.52 29.77
C TYR A 52 -17.18 2.15 29.53
N PRO A 53 -16.71 2.07 28.28
CA PRO A 53 -15.29 1.91 27.99
C PRO A 53 -14.49 3.10 28.54
N ASP A 54 -13.27 2.83 29.03
CA ASP A 54 -12.36 3.87 29.51
C ASP A 54 -11.93 4.82 28.40
N LEU A 55 -11.85 4.31 27.15
CA LEU A 55 -11.43 5.06 25.98
C LEU A 55 -12.08 4.48 24.71
N VAL A 56 -12.61 5.35 23.86
CA VAL A 56 -13.11 4.98 22.52
C VAL A 56 -12.15 5.49 21.45
N VAL A 57 -11.66 4.58 20.63
CA VAL A 57 -10.81 4.93 19.47
C VAL A 57 -11.68 5.04 18.22
N ILE A 58 -11.81 6.24 17.68
CA ILE A 58 -12.69 6.54 16.55
C ILE A 58 -11.88 6.48 15.23
N GLY A 59 -12.33 5.64 14.30
CA GLY A 59 -11.74 5.51 12.97
C GLY A 59 -11.98 6.74 12.09
N ASN A 60 -11.09 7.01 11.14
CA ASN A 60 -11.16 8.19 10.27
C ASN A 60 -12.36 8.19 9.31
N ALA A 61 -12.96 7.04 9.04
CA ALA A 61 -14.16 6.93 8.22
C ALA A 61 -15.45 7.37 8.96
N MET A 62 -15.37 7.55 10.29
CA MET A 62 -16.50 7.97 11.09
C MET A 62 -16.75 9.47 10.98
N SER A 63 -18.02 9.87 11.03
CA SER A 63 -18.45 11.26 10.96
C SER A 63 -19.55 11.58 11.98
N ARG A 64 -19.84 12.87 12.15
CA ARG A 64 -21.01 13.33 12.90
C ARG A 64 -22.29 12.74 12.28
N GLY A 65 -23.25 12.43 13.10
CA GLY A 65 -24.48 11.73 12.72
C GLY A 65 -24.41 10.19 12.86
N ASN A 66 -23.22 9.61 13.05
CA ASN A 66 -23.10 8.20 13.43
C ASN A 66 -23.61 8.01 14.86
N LEU A 67 -24.55 7.07 15.09
CA LEU A 67 -25.24 6.92 16.37
C LEU A 67 -24.30 6.64 17.55
N CYS A 68 -23.27 5.80 17.36
CA CYS A 68 -22.27 5.55 18.40
C CYS A 68 -21.38 6.77 18.64
N VAL A 69 -20.96 7.49 17.61
CA VAL A 69 -20.19 8.72 17.76
C VAL A 69 -20.96 9.76 18.55
N GLU A 70 -22.25 9.98 18.21
CA GLU A 70 -23.10 10.94 18.94
C GLU A 70 -23.30 10.50 20.41
N ALA A 71 -23.46 9.20 20.66
CA ALA A 71 -23.57 8.69 22.03
C ALA A 71 -22.29 8.90 22.84
N VAL A 72 -21.13 8.62 22.28
CA VAL A 72 -19.81 8.88 22.91
C VAL A 72 -19.69 10.35 23.33
N LEU A 73 -20.03 11.27 22.41
CA LEU A 73 -19.98 12.71 22.68
C LEU A 73 -20.99 13.14 23.78
N ASN A 74 -22.21 12.67 23.68
CA ASN A 74 -23.29 13.03 24.62
C ASN A 74 -23.06 12.49 26.04
N LEU A 75 -22.47 11.30 26.13
CA LEU A 75 -22.15 10.65 27.42
C LEU A 75 -20.83 11.13 28.03
N GLY A 76 -20.05 11.92 27.29
CA GLY A 76 -18.75 12.41 27.74
C GLY A 76 -17.71 11.28 27.91
N ILE A 77 -17.84 10.18 27.17
CA ILE A 77 -16.86 9.10 27.21
C ILE A 77 -15.55 9.59 26.58
N PRO A 78 -14.38 9.36 27.21
CA PRO A 78 -13.10 9.73 26.63
C PRO A 78 -12.91 9.09 25.25
N TYR A 79 -12.45 9.87 24.27
CA TYR A 79 -12.22 9.37 22.92
C TYR A 79 -10.95 9.93 22.31
N THR A 80 -10.39 9.19 21.36
CA THR A 80 -9.16 9.55 20.62
C THR A 80 -9.23 9.05 19.18
N SER A 81 -8.29 9.49 18.35
CA SER A 81 -8.08 8.92 17.01
C SER A 81 -7.14 7.71 17.06
N GLY A 82 -7.17 6.87 16.01
CA GLY A 82 -6.24 5.76 15.90
C GLY A 82 -4.77 6.18 15.92
N PRO A 83 -4.34 7.18 15.13
CA PRO A 83 -2.97 7.70 15.14
C PRO A 83 -2.54 8.26 16.51
N GLN A 84 -3.42 8.98 17.20
CA GLN A 84 -3.13 9.52 18.52
C GLN A 84 -3.00 8.39 19.56
N PHE A 85 -3.89 7.38 19.52
CA PHE A 85 -3.76 6.21 20.39
C PHE A 85 -2.42 5.48 20.18
N LEU A 86 -2.03 5.30 18.92
CA LEU A 86 -0.73 4.70 18.59
C LEU A 86 0.43 5.52 19.20
N ALA A 87 0.38 6.84 19.04
CA ALA A 87 1.39 7.76 19.57
C ALA A 87 1.48 7.72 21.10
N ASP A 88 0.35 7.69 21.80
CA ASP A 88 0.31 7.80 23.25
C ASP A 88 0.57 6.46 23.97
N HIS A 89 0.17 5.34 23.38
CA HIS A 89 0.16 4.05 24.08
C HIS A 89 1.15 3.02 23.53
N ILE A 90 1.55 3.13 22.24
CA ILE A 90 2.38 2.10 21.59
C ILE A 90 3.79 2.63 21.28
N LEU A 91 3.91 3.85 20.77
CA LEU A 91 5.16 4.43 20.30
C LEU A 91 6.06 5.07 21.38
N PRO A 92 5.61 5.39 22.61
CA PRO A 92 6.51 5.93 23.62
C PRO A 92 7.74 5.02 23.80
N GLU A 93 8.93 5.65 23.91
CA GLU A 93 10.23 4.97 24.07
C GLU A 93 10.66 4.10 22.89
N ARG A 94 9.89 4.07 21.77
CA ARG A 94 10.26 3.37 20.56
C ARG A 94 11.09 4.23 19.61
N TRP A 95 11.97 3.58 18.89
CA TRP A 95 12.58 4.15 17.69
C TRP A 95 11.64 3.92 16.51
N VAL A 96 10.88 4.93 16.17
CA VAL A 96 9.91 4.84 15.08
C VAL A 96 10.60 5.02 13.73
N LEU A 97 10.40 4.02 12.85
CA LEU A 97 10.78 4.06 11.43
C LEU A 97 9.49 4.20 10.62
N ALA A 98 9.24 5.40 10.10
CA ALA A 98 8.04 5.69 9.33
C ALA A 98 8.33 5.64 7.83
N VAL A 99 7.46 4.97 7.09
CA VAL A 99 7.52 4.91 5.61
C VAL A 99 6.30 5.64 5.06
N SER A 100 6.54 6.76 4.40
CA SER A 100 5.54 7.63 3.80
C SER A 100 5.71 7.73 2.28
N GLY A 101 4.77 8.39 1.60
CA GLY A 101 4.76 8.60 0.16
C GLY A 101 3.41 8.24 -0.45
N THR A 102 3.16 8.65 -1.68
CA THR A 102 1.92 8.33 -2.38
C THR A 102 1.85 6.83 -2.70
N HIS A 103 2.94 6.24 -3.19
CA HIS A 103 3.03 4.85 -3.61
C HIS A 103 4.14 4.10 -2.87
N GLY A 104 4.06 2.75 -2.83
CA GLY A 104 5.10 1.88 -2.30
C GLY A 104 5.15 1.77 -0.78
N LYS A 105 4.38 2.54 -0.01
CA LYS A 105 4.37 2.53 1.48
C LYS A 105 4.35 1.12 2.08
N THR A 106 3.35 0.33 1.70
CA THR A 106 3.14 -1.04 2.23
C THR A 106 4.30 -1.97 1.88
N SER A 107 4.80 -1.91 0.63
CA SER A 107 5.92 -2.75 0.21
C SER A 107 7.20 -2.39 0.96
N THR A 108 7.56 -1.10 0.99
CA THR A 108 8.77 -0.62 1.67
C THR A 108 8.72 -0.87 3.18
N SER A 109 7.59 -0.61 3.86
CA SER A 109 7.45 -0.90 5.29
C SER A 109 7.51 -2.40 5.59
N SER A 110 6.96 -3.24 4.71
CA SER A 110 7.06 -4.70 4.82
C SER A 110 8.49 -5.19 4.63
N MET A 111 9.22 -4.68 3.63
CA MET A 111 10.64 -4.97 3.40
C MET A 111 11.48 -4.54 4.62
N LEU A 112 11.26 -3.34 5.12
CA LEU A 112 11.99 -2.81 6.28
C LEU A 112 11.73 -3.65 7.54
N ALA A 113 10.48 -3.97 7.83
CA ALA A 113 10.13 -4.83 8.96
C ALA A 113 10.78 -6.22 8.83
N TRP A 114 10.76 -6.79 7.61
CA TRP A 114 11.39 -8.09 7.34
C TRP A 114 12.91 -8.05 7.48
N ILE A 115 13.59 -7.04 6.94
CA ILE A 115 15.05 -6.86 7.14
C ILE A 115 15.40 -6.85 8.63
N LEU A 116 14.66 -6.09 9.43
CA LEU A 116 14.89 -6.01 10.87
C LEU A 116 14.64 -7.36 11.55
N GLU A 117 13.58 -8.07 11.17
CA GLU A 117 13.27 -9.41 11.71
C GLU A 117 14.34 -10.44 11.39
N ASP A 118 14.70 -10.55 10.11
CA ASP A 118 15.69 -11.50 9.63
C ASP A 118 17.08 -11.25 10.21
N CYS A 119 17.39 -9.99 10.54
CA CYS A 119 18.61 -9.60 11.26
C CYS A 119 18.51 -9.74 12.79
N GLY A 120 17.43 -10.30 13.33
CA GLY A 120 17.27 -10.61 14.76
C GLY A 120 16.82 -9.44 15.64
N TYR A 121 16.35 -8.34 15.03
CA TYR A 121 15.90 -7.15 15.79
C TYR A 121 14.48 -7.25 16.34
N GLN A 122 13.67 -8.20 15.90
CA GLN A 122 12.29 -8.43 16.37
C GLN A 122 11.43 -7.15 16.48
N PRO A 123 11.27 -6.38 15.37
CA PRO A 123 10.59 -5.08 15.43
C PRO A 123 9.10 -5.22 15.73
N GLY A 124 8.53 -4.18 16.35
CA GLY A 124 7.11 -3.92 16.27
C GLY A 124 6.77 -3.31 14.91
N PHE A 125 5.51 -3.46 14.48
CA PHE A 125 5.04 -2.80 13.26
C PHE A 125 3.53 -2.61 13.21
N LEU A 126 3.09 -1.62 12.41
CA LEU A 126 1.73 -1.43 11.95
C LEU A 126 1.77 -1.10 10.46
N ILE A 127 1.27 -2.01 9.63
CA ILE A 127 1.33 -1.95 8.17
C ILE A 127 -0.09 -2.12 7.62
N GLY A 128 -0.46 -1.35 6.59
CA GLY A 128 -1.81 -1.33 6.03
C GLY A 128 -2.23 -2.62 5.31
N GLY A 129 -1.27 -3.43 4.88
CA GLY A 129 -1.48 -4.77 4.34
C GLY A 129 -1.07 -5.86 5.33
N VAL A 130 -1.16 -7.11 4.91
CA VAL A 130 -0.64 -8.26 5.66
C VAL A 130 0.65 -8.74 5.00
N PRO A 131 1.85 -8.39 5.54
CA PRO A 131 3.11 -8.91 5.04
C PRO A 131 3.15 -10.43 5.20
N GLN A 132 3.39 -11.16 4.11
CA GLN A 132 3.27 -12.61 4.12
C GLN A 132 4.33 -13.30 4.99
N ASN A 133 5.52 -12.71 5.13
CA ASN A 133 6.56 -13.21 6.06
C ASN A 133 6.10 -13.22 7.53
N PHE A 134 5.09 -12.43 7.90
CA PHE A 134 4.59 -12.32 9.28
C PHE A 134 3.18 -12.90 9.48
N GLY A 135 2.36 -12.93 8.42
CA GLY A 135 0.97 -13.38 8.49
C GLY A 135 0.00 -12.45 9.23
N VAL A 136 0.49 -11.33 9.78
CA VAL A 136 -0.30 -10.33 10.53
C VAL A 136 0.03 -8.91 10.06
N SER A 137 -0.92 -7.97 10.20
CA SER A 137 -0.73 -6.56 9.83
C SER A 137 -0.10 -5.71 10.93
N ALA A 138 -0.04 -6.21 12.16
CA ALA A 138 0.51 -5.50 13.30
C ALA A 138 1.05 -6.44 14.36
N ARG A 139 2.13 -6.01 15.02
CA ARG A 139 2.79 -6.72 16.13
C ARG A 139 3.50 -5.70 17.02
N LEU A 140 3.49 -5.91 18.35
CA LEU A 140 4.23 -5.05 19.28
C LEU A 140 5.75 -5.15 19.12
N GLY A 141 6.26 -6.34 18.76
CA GLY A 141 7.68 -6.63 18.74
C GLY A 141 8.31 -6.66 20.14
N GLU A 142 9.56 -7.11 20.21
CA GLU A 142 10.30 -7.26 21.48
C GLU A 142 11.41 -6.21 21.65
N SER A 143 11.79 -5.50 20.57
CA SER A 143 12.83 -4.49 20.56
C SER A 143 12.28 -3.06 20.68
N ALA A 144 13.20 -2.10 20.76
CA ALA A 144 12.84 -0.68 20.70
C ALA A 144 12.38 -0.21 19.31
N PHE A 145 12.59 -0.97 18.24
CA PHE A 145 12.26 -0.57 16.88
C PHE A 145 10.79 -0.80 16.54
N PHE A 146 10.16 0.18 15.90
CA PHE A 146 8.80 0.10 15.45
C PHE A 146 8.65 0.66 14.04
N VAL A 147 8.23 -0.18 13.09
CA VAL A 147 7.99 0.22 11.70
C VAL A 147 6.52 0.60 11.53
N VAL A 148 6.25 1.78 11.00
CA VAL A 148 4.89 2.24 10.73
C VAL A 148 4.72 2.67 9.29
N GLU A 149 3.67 2.17 8.64
CA GLU A 149 3.20 2.71 7.37
C GLU A 149 2.52 4.06 7.64
N ALA A 150 3.13 5.13 7.15
CA ALA A 150 2.80 6.50 7.48
C ALA A 150 1.95 7.14 6.37
N ASP A 151 0.64 7.09 6.58
CA ASP A 151 -0.37 7.51 5.61
C ASP A 151 -0.71 9.01 5.78
N GLU A 152 -0.91 9.68 4.65
CA GLU A 152 -1.23 11.11 4.54
C GLU A 152 -2.70 11.46 4.84
N TYR A 153 -3.61 10.49 4.91
CA TYR A 153 -5.02 10.73 5.24
C TYR A 153 -5.19 11.41 6.61
N ASP A 154 -6.28 12.16 6.76
CA ASP A 154 -6.68 12.75 8.03
C ASP A 154 -6.92 11.70 9.13
N SER A 155 -6.77 12.10 10.37
CA SER A 155 -6.78 11.19 11.54
C SER A 155 -8.18 10.78 11.96
N ALA A 156 -9.10 11.74 12.03
CA ALA A 156 -10.49 11.53 12.44
C ALA A 156 -11.37 12.73 12.05
N PHE A 157 -12.69 12.64 12.25
CA PHE A 157 -13.59 13.75 11.98
C PHE A 157 -13.29 15.00 12.81
N PHE A 158 -12.73 14.85 14.01
CA PHE A 158 -12.35 15.91 14.93
C PHE A 158 -10.87 16.31 14.85
N ASP A 159 -10.04 15.56 14.12
CA ASP A 159 -8.62 15.86 13.90
C ASP A 159 -8.29 15.71 12.41
N LYS A 160 -8.13 16.84 11.74
CA LYS A 160 -7.87 16.92 10.30
C LYS A 160 -6.38 16.95 9.93
N ARG A 161 -5.48 16.75 10.90
CA ARG A 161 -4.06 16.52 10.62
C ARG A 161 -3.89 15.14 10.00
N SER A 162 -2.92 15.03 9.09
CA SER A 162 -2.55 13.73 8.52
C SER A 162 -2.08 12.77 9.61
N LYS A 163 -2.42 11.49 9.49
CA LYS A 163 -2.12 10.43 10.49
C LYS A 163 -0.65 10.40 10.87
N PHE A 164 0.23 10.56 9.92
CA PHE A 164 1.67 10.45 10.11
C PHE A 164 2.28 11.54 11.04
N VAL A 165 1.62 12.69 11.20
CA VAL A 165 2.11 13.78 12.08
C VAL A 165 2.17 13.36 13.55
N HIS A 166 1.36 12.36 13.93
CA HIS A 166 1.33 11.81 15.28
C HIS A 166 2.49 10.85 15.61
N TYR A 167 3.22 10.34 14.60
CA TYR A 167 4.14 9.21 14.80
C TYR A 167 5.55 9.62 15.26
N HIS A 168 5.93 10.87 15.10
CA HIS A 168 7.23 11.45 15.51
C HIS A 168 8.43 10.55 15.17
N PRO A 169 8.67 10.20 13.90
CA PRO A 169 9.67 9.22 13.55
C PRO A 169 11.10 9.74 13.79
N ARG A 170 11.99 8.83 14.16
CA ARG A 170 13.45 9.09 14.15
C ARG A 170 14.07 8.73 12.80
N THR A 171 13.48 7.79 12.08
CA THR A 171 13.82 7.45 10.71
C THR A 171 12.59 7.67 9.84
N LEU A 172 12.65 8.61 8.91
CA LEU A 172 11.59 8.91 7.99
C LEU A 172 12.01 8.55 6.57
N VAL A 173 11.23 7.71 5.91
CA VAL A 173 11.32 7.43 4.48
C VAL A 173 10.20 8.17 3.77
N ILE A 174 10.52 8.86 2.67
CA ILE A 174 9.55 9.45 1.75
C ILE A 174 9.79 8.80 0.37
N ASN A 175 8.94 7.84 -0.01
CA ASN A 175 9.13 7.09 -1.25
C ASN A 175 8.99 7.96 -2.50
N ASN A 176 7.92 8.72 -2.57
CA ASN A 176 7.54 9.58 -3.69
C ASN A 176 6.43 10.52 -3.24
N LEU A 177 6.08 11.48 -4.10
CA LEU A 177 5.02 12.42 -3.81
C LEU A 177 4.35 12.85 -5.11
N GLU A 178 3.09 12.47 -5.27
CA GLU A 178 2.23 12.80 -6.40
C GLU A 178 0.87 13.27 -5.91
N PHE A 179 0.07 13.88 -6.80
CA PHE A 179 -1.28 14.27 -6.46
C PHE A 179 -2.20 13.05 -6.45
N ASP A 180 -2.72 12.72 -5.28
CA ASP A 180 -3.75 11.71 -5.05
C ASP A 180 -4.69 12.19 -3.95
N HIS A 181 -5.72 11.41 -3.59
CA HIS A 181 -6.66 11.75 -2.52
C HIS A 181 -7.37 13.09 -2.74
N ALA A 182 -7.89 13.31 -3.97
CA ALA A 182 -8.60 14.54 -4.36
C ALA A 182 -9.87 14.82 -3.53
N ASP A 183 -10.33 13.85 -2.75
CA ASP A 183 -11.42 14.00 -1.78
C ASP A 183 -11.03 14.79 -0.52
N ILE A 184 -9.75 14.88 -0.21
CA ILE A 184 -9.23 15.59 0.98
C ILE A 184 -8.17 16.64 0.67
N PHE A 185 -7.52 16.58 -0.49
CA PHE A 185 -6.50 17.54 -0.92
C PHE A 185 -6.92 18.25 -2.21
N ALA A 186 -6.80 19.57 -2.23
CA ALA A 186 -7.15 20.38 -3.40
C ALA A 186 -6.10 20.25 -4.53
N ASP A 187 -4.83 20.09 -4.17
CA ASP A 187 -3.70 20.05 -5.09
C ASP A 187 -2.46 19.41 -4.46
N LEU A 188 -1.39 19.27 -5.25
CA LEU A 188 -0.11 18.72 -4.80
C LEU A 188 0.51 19.57 -3.68
N ALA A 189 0.35 20.90 -3.70
CA ALA A 189 0.90 21.80 -2.69
C ALA A 189 0.26 21.55 -1.31
N ALA A 190 -1.03 21.19 -1.27
CA ALA A 190 -1.72 20.80 -0.05
C ALA A 190 -1.11 19.51 0.54
N ILE A 191 -0.78 18.55 -0.30
CA ILE A 191 -0.10 17.29 0.12
C ILE A 191 1.33 17.62 0.60
N GLN A 192 2.11 18.39 -0.16
CA GLN A 192 3.47 18.83 0.21
C GLN A 192 3.49 19.48 1.60
N LYS A 193 2.49 20.32 1.89
CA LYS A 193 2.35 20.95 3.21
C LYS A 193 2.18 19.93 4.32
N GLN A 194 1.41 18.87 4.12
CA GLN A 194 1.26 17.81 5.13
C GLN A 194 2.56 17.03 5.32
N PHE A 195 3.25 16.69 4.23
CA PHE A 195 4.56 16.03 4.32
C PHE A 195 5.59 16.92 5.00
N HIS A 196 5.56 18.24 4.77
CA HIS A 196 6.40 19.17 5.52
C HIS A 196 6.06 19.20 7.02
N HIS A 197 4.77 19.07 7.40
CA HIS A 197 4.42 18.91 8.82
C HIS A 197 5.01 17.63 9.41
N LEU A 198 5.04 16.52 8.66
CA LEU A 198 5.71 15.28 9.09
C LEU A 198 7.23 15.49 9.24
N ILE A 199 7.92 16.08 8.25
CA ILE A 199 9.36 16.36 8.30
C ILE A 199 9.73 17.16 9.56
N ARG A 200 8.91 18.13 9.93
CA ARG A 200 9.09 18.97 11.13
C ARG A 200 9.02 18.19 12.45
N THR A 201 8.46 16.99 12.46
CA THR A 201 8.38 16.12 13.65
C THR A 201 9.62 15.24 13.83
N VAL A 202 10.46 15.13 12.78
CA VAL A 202 11.70 14.35 12.86
C VAL A 202 12.74 15.12 13.69
N PRO A 203 13.32 14.53 14.75
CA PRO A 203 14.30 15.21 15.57
C PRO A 203 15.61 15.48 14.79
N GLY A 204 16.38 16.49 15.20
CA GLY A 204 17.65 16.86 14.53
C GLY A 204 18.68 15.71 14.45
N GLN A 205 18.62 14.76 15.38
CA GLN A 205 19.43 13.52 15.37
C GLN A 205 18.78 12.37 14.58
N GLY A 206 17.63 12.61 13.98
CA GLY A 206 16.95 11.65 13.11
C GLY A 206 17.45 11.74 11.68
N LYS A 207 16.83 10.96 10.80
CA LYS A 207 17.21 10.90 9.38
C LYS A 207 15.97 10.92 8.48
N VAL A 208 16.04 11.69 7.40
CA VAL A 208 15.07 11.70 6.31
C VAL A 208 15.71 11.10 5.05
N ILE A 209 15.11 10.03 4.53
CA ILE A 209 15.56 9.28 3.36
C ILE A 209 14.57 9.54 2.23
N TRP A 210 15.05 10.00 1.07
CA TRP A 210 14.16 10.46 0.00
C TRP A 210 14.80 10.35 -1.40
N PRO A 211 13.97 10.27 -2.48
CA PRO A 211 14.43 10.19 -3.86
C PRO A 211 14.91 11.56 -4.36
N ALA A 212 16.19 11.72 -4.64
CA ALA A 212 16.77 12.98 -5.13
C ALA A 212 16.20 13.42 -6.49
N ASP A 213 15.75 12.47 -7.30
CA ASP A 213 15.20 12.72 -8.64
C ASP A 213 13.70 13.15 -8.58
N SER A 214 13.06 13.09 -7.42
CA SER A 214 11.68 13.54 -7.25
C SER A 214 11.60 15.04 -6.98
N HIS A 215 11.15 15.81 -7.98
CA HIS A 215 10.99 17.26 -7.85
C HIS A 215 10.02 17.64 -6.72
N ALA A 216 8.89 16.93 -6.59
CA ALA A 216 7.89 17.22 -5.55
C ALA A 216 8.42 16.98 -4.14
N VAL A 217 9.18 15.87 -3.93
CA VAL A 217 9.82 15.60 -2.63
C VAL A 217 10.90 16.64 -2.35
N LYS A 218 11.74 16.97 -3.33
CA LYS A 218 12.79 17.98 -3.20
C LYS A 218 12.21 19.34 -2.77
N GLN A 219 11.14 19.81 -3.43
CA GLN A 219 10.45 21.04 -3.05
C GLN A 219 9.95 20.98 -1.59
N THR A 220 9.44 19.82 -1.16
CA THR A 220 8.95 19.65 0.21
C THR A 220 10.09 19.71 1.24
N ILE A 221 11.24 19.11 0.93
CA ILE A 221 12.45 19.18 1.75
C ILE A 221 12.98 20.62 1.84
N GLU A 222 12.96 21.37 0.72
CA GLU A 222 13.39 22.76 0.65
C GLU A 222 12.49 23.73 1.47
N MET A 223 11.27 23.34 1.81
CA MET A 223 10.43 24.10 2.76
C MET A 223 11.03 24.12 4.17
N GLY A 224 11.95 23.21 4.49
CA GLY A 224 12.71 23.08 5.72
C GLY A 224 12.86 21.63 6.16
N CYS A 225 14.11 21.23 6.39
CA CYS A 225 14.47 19.94 7.00
C CYS A 225 15.64 20.17 7.97
N TRP A 226 15.48 19.74 9.22
CA TRP A 226 16.45 19.97 10.30
C TRP A 226 17.23 18.72 10.70
N SER A 227 16.91 17.60 10.06
CA SER A 227 17.51 16.29 10.30
C SER A 227 18.54 15.95 9.23
N GLU A 228 19.38 14.97 9.49
CA GLU A 228 20.29 14.42 8.48
C GLU A 228 19.47 13.89 7.29
N GLN A 229 19.98 14.12 6.09
CA GLN A 229 19.34 13.68 4.85
C GLN A 229 20.19 12.64 4.16
N GLU A 230 19.53 11.60 3.65
CA GLU A 230 20.16 10.56 2.85
C GLU A 230 19.31 10.34 1.59
N THR A 231 19.93 10.33 0.43
CA THR A 231 19.22 10.27 -0.85
C THR A 231 19.47 8.98 -1.59
N PHE A 232 18.47 8.56 -2.37
CA PHE A 232 18.70 7.60 -3.43
C PHE A 232 18.46 8.23 -4.81
N HIS A 233 19.04 7.61 -5.84
CA HIS A 233 19.03 8.07 -7.21
C HIS A 233 18.66 6.91 -8.14
N ILE A 234 17.97 7.22 -9.23
CA ILE A 234 17.64 6.24 -10.28
C ILE A 234 18.90 6.01 -11.15
N ALA A 235 19.64 7.10 -11.43
CA ALA A 235 20.89 7.03 -12.18
C ALA A 235 22.08 6.69 -11.28
N GLU A 236 23.14 6.17 -11.87
CA GLU A 236 24.42 5.93 -11.20
C GLU A 236 25.01 7.23 -10.67
N VAL A 237 25.37 7.24 -9.39
CA VAL A 237 25.93 8.40 -8.68
C VAL A 237 27.10 7.98 -7.79
N THR A 238 27.97 8.95 -7.48
CA THR A 238 29.12 8.75 -6.57
C THR A 238 28.79 9.03 -5.11
N LYS A 239 27.61 9.58 -4.80
CA LYS A 239 27.14 9.84 -3.44
C LYS A 239 25.69 9.43 -3.30
N GLY A 240 25.34 8.89 -2.12
CA GLY A 240 24.02 8.36 -1.83
C GLY A 240 23.81 6.94 -2.38
N TRP A 241 22.57 6.51 -2.36
CA TRP A 241 22.17 5.19 -2.82
C TRP A 241 21.81 5.19 -4.29
N HIS A 242 22.22 4.16 -5.01
CA HIS A 242 21.69 3.81 -6.31
C HIS A 242 21.75 2.30 -6.52
N ALA A 243 21.05 1.83 -7.55
CA ALA A 243 21.16 0.44 -7.97
C ALA A 243 21.34 0.34 -9.48
N LYS A 244 22.06 -0.68 -9.90
CA LYS A 244 22.23 -1.06 -11.30
C LYS A 244 21.47 -2.34 -11.56
N ALA A 245 20.42 -2.28 -12.39
CA ALA A 245 19.70 -3.47 -12.83
C ALA A 245 20.63 -4.39 -13.64
N LEU A 246 20.63 -5.67 -13.32
CA LEU A 246 21.38 -6.72 -14.01
C LEU A 246 20.46 -7.55 -14.91
N SER A 247 19.15 -7.47 -14.71
CA SER A 247 18.12 -8.07 -15.56
C SER A 247 17.12 -7.03 -16.06
N ASP A 248 16.53 -7.25 -17.24
CA ASP A 248 15.60 -6.31 -17.89
C ASP A 248 14.34 -6.05 -17.06
N ASP A 249 13.84 -7.07 -16.36
CA ASP A 249 12.67 -6.99 -15.49
C ASP A 249 12.98 -6.56 -14.06
N CYS A 250 14.25 -6.27 -13.75
CA CYS A 250 14.72 -5.80 -12.44
C CYS A 250 14.59 -6.83 -11.30
N HIS A 251 14.52 -8.14 -11.59
CA HIS A 251 14.56 -9.16 -10.56
C HIS A 251 15.96 -9.37 -9.99
N GLU A 252 16.99 -8.93 -10.68
CA GLU A 252 18.39 -8.96 -10.25
C GLU A 252 19.01 -7.57 -10.41
N PHE A 253 19.65 -7.06 -9.37
CA PHE A 253 20.31 -5.75 -9.38
C PHE A 253 21.41 -5.65 -8.33
N GLU A 254 22.41 -4.83 -8.60
CA GLU A 254 23.50 -4.50 -7.68
C GLU A 254 23.22 -3.19 -6.95
N VAL A 255 23.40 -3.18 -5.64
CA VAL A 255 23.17 -2.03 -4.75
C VAL A 255 24.48 -1.31 -4.48
N PHE A 256 24.47 0.01 -4.57
CA PHE A 256 25.60 0.86 -4.28
C PHE A 256 25.27 1.91 -3.23
N PHE A 257 26.27 2.23 -2.40
CA PHE A 257 26.22 3.35 -1.48
C PHE A 257 27.54 4.12 -1.54
N ASP A 258 27.47 5.43 -1.78
CA ASP A 258 28.63 6.31 -1.96
C ASP A 258 29.66 5.78 -3.00
N GLY A 259 29.17 5.18 -4.11
CA GLY A 259 29.95 4.61 -5.17
C GLY A 259 30.54 3.22 -4.88
N GLU A 260 30.35 2.67 -3.69
CA GLU A 260 30.82 1.34 -3.29
C GLU A 260 29.70 0.30 -3.42
N SER A 261 29.99 -0.86 -4.04
CA SER A 261 29.07 -1.98 -4.11
C SER A 261 28.77 -2.55 -2.71
N GLN A 262 27.50 -2.73 -2.42
CA GLN A 262 27.03 -3.34 -1.16
C GLN A 262 26.60 -4.79 -1.35
N GLY A 263 26.50 -5.25 -2.59
CA GLY A 263 26.12 -6.60 -2.99
C GLY A 263 25.02 -6.64 -4.03
N VAL A 264 24.72 -7.84 -4.50
CA VAL A 264 23.69 -8.13 -5.50
C VAL A 264 22.46 -8.70 -4.80
N LEU A 265 21.28 -8.21 -5.17
CA LEU A 265 20.00 -8.75 -4.76
C LEU A 265 19.33 -9.44 -5.95
N GLU A 266 19.01 -10.71 -5.78
CA GLU A 266 18.17 -11.50 -6.67
C GLU A 266 16.92 -11.95 -5.90
N TRP A 267 15.72 -11.71 -6.46
CA TRP A 267 14.44 -11.99 -5.83
C TRP A 267 13.31 -12.26 -6.82
N ALA A 268 12.11 -12.55 -6.32
CA ALA A 268 10.94 -12.81 -7.17
C ALA A 268 10.21 -11.56 -7.68
N LEU A 269 10.53 -10.37 -7.13
CA LEU A 269 9.87 -9.12 -7.50
C LEU A 269 10.45 -8.57 -8.82
N ILE A 270 9.63 -7.80 -9.54
CA ILE A 270 10.00 -7.20 -10.81
C ILE A 270 9.67 -5.70 -10.81
N GLY A 271 10.29 -4.98 -11.74
CA GLY A 271 10.05 -3.57 -11.97
C GLY A 271 10.91 -2.63 -11.14
N GLN A 272 11.30 -1.52 -11.77
CA GLN A 272 12.16 -0.49 -11.20
C GLN A 272 11.67 0.04 -9.85
N HIS A 273 10.35 0.22 -9.69
CA HIS A 273 9.77 0.70 -8.43
C HIS A 273 10.06 -0.20 -7.22
N ASN A 274 10.27 -1.52 -7.44
CA ASN A 274 10.65 -2.42 -6.35
C ASN A 274 12.13 -2.30 -5.99
N ILE A 275 13.01 -1.97 -6.95
CA ILE A 275 14.39 -1.56 -6.65
C ILE A 275 14.38 -0.33 -5.73
N GLU A 276 13.60 0.69 -6.07
CA GLU A 276 13.48 1.92 -5.29
C GLU A 276 12.97 1.64 -3.87
N ASN A 277 11.91 0.82 -3.75
CA ASN A 277 11.40 0.38 -2.45
C ASN A 277 12.48 -0.35 -1.62
N ALA A 278 13.29 -1.21 -2.26
CA ALA A 278 14.38 -1.93 -1.59
C ALA A 278 15.48 -0.99 -1.12
N LEU A 279 15.93 -0.05 -1.95
CA LEU A 279 16.94 0.95 -1.57
C LEU A 279 16.50 1.75 -0.35
N MET A 280 15.25 2.19 -0.32
CA MET A 280 14.66 2.90 0.82
C MET A 280 14.64 2.05 2.08
N ALA A 281 14.23 0.79 1.99
CA ALA A 281 14.19 -0.13 3.12
C ALA A 281 15.60 -0.44 3.66
N ILE A 282 16.58 -0.66 2.76
CA ILE A 282 17.98 -0.90 3.10
C ILE A 282 18.59 0.33 3.79
N ALA A 283 18.37 1.54 3.24
CA ALA A 283 18.86 2.77 3.81
C ALA A 283 18.27 3.04 5.20
N ALA A 284 16.97 2.79 5.39
CA ALA A 284 16.31 2.92 6.69
C ALA A 284 16.83 1.90 7.71
N ALA A 285 17.05 0.66 7.29
CA ALA A 285 17.62 -0.39 8.15
C ALA A 285 19.07 -0.08 8.53
N ARG A 286 19.87 0.48 7.61
CA ARG A 286 21.23 0.95 7.89
C ARG A 286 21.26 2.03 8.96
N HIS A 287 20.30 2.95 8.98
CA HIS A 287 20.22 3.99 10.00
C HIS A 287 20.07 3.44 11.43
N VAL A 288 19.53 2.24 11.59
CA VAL A 288 19.40 1.56 12.89
C VAL A 288 20.44 0.46 13.10
N GLY A 289 21.49 0.44 12.29
CA GLY A 289 22.68 -0.39 12.51
C GLY A 289 22.73 -1.71 11.71
N VAL A 290 21.77 -1.99 10.82
CA VAL A 290 21.84 -3.16 9.95
C VAL A 290 22.86 -2.89 8.83
N LYS A 291 23.79 -3.82 8.61
CA LYS A 291 24.72 -3.73 7.48
C LYS A 291 23.96 -3.90 6.15
N PRO A 292 24.26 -3.09 5.11
CA PRO A 292 23.59 -3.22 3.82
C PRO A 292 23.64 -4.63 3.23
N SER A 293 24.77 -5.33 3.32
CA SER A 293 24.91 -6.70 2.86
C SER A 293 23.97 -7.70 3.60
N ALA A 294 23.73 -7.48 4.89
CA ALA A 294 22.76 -8.28 5.65
C ALA A 294 21.31 -7.97 5.25
N ALA A 295 21.00 -6.69 5.01
CA ALA A 295 19.69 -6.27 4.50
C ALA A 295 19.41 -6.86 3.11
N ILE A 296 20.40 -6.86 2.21
CA ILE A 296 20.32 -7.49 0.88
C ILE A 296 20.05 -8.99 1.04
N ALA A 297 20.81 -9.70 1.89
CA ALA A 297 20.62 -11.11 2.15
C ALA A 297 19.23 -11.43 2.75
N ALA A 298 18.67 -10.56 3.59
CA ALA A 298 17.30 -10.69 4.10
C ALA A 298 16.28 -10.58 2.96
N LEU A 299 16.44 -9.62 2.05
CA LEU A 299 15.50 -9.37 0.96
C LEU A 299 15.43 -10.52 -0.08
N THR A 300 16.45 -11.38 -0.21
CA THR A 300 16.35 -12.59 -1.05
C THR A 300 15.26 -13.56 -0.56
N ARG A 301 14.85 -13.46 0.72
CA ARG A 301 13.81 -14.28 1.37
C ARG A 301 12.51 -13.52 1.62
N PHE A 302 12.42 -12.30 1.10
CA PHE A 302 11.24 -11.46 1.25
C PHE A 302 10.08 -12.01 0.41
N VAL A 303 8.91 -12.11 1.01
CA VAL A 303 7.66 -12.47 0.34
C VAL A 303 6.78 -11.23 0.31
N PRO A 304 6.41 -10.72 -0.88
CA PRO A 304 5.64 -9.50 -0.98
C PRO A 304 4.26 -9.63 -0.32
N PRO A 305 3.69 -8.54 0.18
CA PRO A 305 2.29 -8.53 0.60
C PRO A 305 1.37 -8.98 -0.52
N LYS A 306 0.24 -9.60 -0.17
CA LYS A 306 -0.77 -9.97 -1.16
C LYS A 306 -1.19 -8.77 -2.00
N ARG A 307 -1.61 -9.05 -3.23
CA ARG A 307 -2.09 -8.04 -4.18
C ARG A 307 -1.01 -7.03 -4.60
N ARG A 308 0.25 -7.44 -4.61
CA ARG A 308 1.39 -6.68 -5.15
C ARG A 308 2.01 -7.50 -6.26
N LEU A 309 1.37 -7.48 -7.44
CA LEU A 309 1.65 -8.32 -8.59
C LEU A 309 1.69 -9.81 -8.20
N GLU A 310 0.71 -10.22 -7.40
CA GLU A 310 0.56 -11.59 -6.89
C GLU A 310 0.09 -12.52 -8.01
N LEU A 311 0.86 -13.57 -8.32
CA LEU A 311 0.40 -14.61 -9.23
C LEU A 311 -0.67 -15.45 -8.55
N LEU A 312 -1.92 -15.35 -9.00
CA LEU A 312 -3.05 -16.11 -8.46
C LEU A 312 -3.11 -17.53 -8.99
N GLY A 313 -2.62 -17.75 -10.20
CA GLY A 313 -2.56 -19.05 -10.85
C GLY A 313 -2.23 -18.98 -12.32
N THR A 314 -1.90 -20.12 -12.90
CA THR A 314 -1.73 -20.32 -14.34
C THR A 314 -2.69 -21.40 -14.80
N VAL A 315 -3.62 -21.05 -15.68
CA VAL A 315 -4.67 -21.94 -16.19
C VAL A 315 -4.51 -22.06 -17.70
N HIS A 316 -4.31 -23.26 -18.20
CA HIS A 316 -4.06 -23.55 -19.64
C HIS A 316 -2.96 -22.68 -20.26
N GLY A 317 -1.92 -22.36 -19.47
CA GLY A 317 -0.81 -21.50 -19.90
C GLY A 317 -1.11 -20.00 -19.83
N VAL A 318 -2.28 -19.57 -19.35
CA VAL A 318 -2.63 -18.17 -19.09
C VAL A 318 -2.30 -17.83 -17.64
N SER A 319 -1.41 -16.88 -17.42
CA SER A 319 -1.05 -16.42 -16.07
C SER A 319 -1.94 -15.26 -15.62
N VAL A 320 -2.53 -15.36 -14.43
CA VAL A 320 -3.41 -14.32 -13.85
C VAL A 320 -2.76 -13.72 -12.62
N TYR A 321 -2.54 -12.40 -12.65
CA TYR A 321 -1.98 -11.62 -11.55
C TYR A 321 -3.02 -10.71 -10.90
N ASP A 322 -2.90 -10.48 -9.59
CA ASP A 322 -3.64 -9.46 -8.83
C ASP A 322 -2.70 -8.35 -8.41
N ASP A 323 -3.06 -7.10 -8.69
CA ASP A 323 -2.30 -5.92 -8.30
C ASP A 323 -3.19 -4.83 -7.70
N PHE A 324 -2.67 -4.12 -6.72
CA PHE A 324 -3.36 -3.03 -6.04
C PHE A 324 -3.27 -1.69 -6.79
N ALA A 325 -2.58 -1.64 -7.93
CA ALA A 325 -2.41 -0.42 -8.73
C ALA A 325 -3.78 0.18 -9.11
N HIS A 326 -3.93 1.46 -8.79
CA HIS A 326 -5.16 2.23 -9.03
C HIS A 326 -4.89 3.70 -9.37
N HIS A 327 -3.62 4.10 -9.48
CA HIS A 327 -3.16 5.40 -9.93
C HIS A 327 -2.40 5.23 -11.25
N PRO A 328 -2.48 6.18 -12.23
CA PRO A 328 -1.84 6.03 -13.53
C PRO A 328 -0.35 5.68 -13.47
N THR A 329 0.41 6.31 -12.57
CA THR A 329 1.84 6.00 -12.37
C THR A 329 2.05 4.55 -11.92
N ALA A 330 1.25 4.07 -10.95
CA ALA A 330 1.35 2.69 -10.47
C ALA A 330 0.94 1.69 -11.55
N ILE A 331 -0.12 1.97 -12.33
CA ILE A 331 -0.56 1.16 -13.47
C ILE A 331 0.58 1.05 -14.50
N ALA A 332 1.15 2.18 -14.92
CA ALA A 332 2.22 2.21 -15.90
C ALA A 332 3.47 1.45 -15.45
N THR A 333 3.88 1.61 -14.19
CA THR A 333 5.04 0.93 -13.61
C THR A 333 4.84 -0.58 -13.49
N THR A 334 3.66 -1.03 -13.09
CA THR A 334 3.32 -2.45 -13.03
C THR A 334 3.35 -3.08 -14.43
N ILE A 335 2.71 -2.43 -15.42
CA ILE A 335 2.68 -2.92 -16.81
C ILE A 335 4.09 -2.97 -17.40
N LYS A 336 4.92 -1.95 -17.16
CA LYS A 336 6.33 -1.92 -17.59
C LYS A 336 7.13 -3.10 -17.02
N GLY A 337 6.96 -3.41 -15.74
CA GLY A 337 7.61 -4.55 -15.11
C GLY A 337 7.18 -5.89 -15.72
N ILE A 338 5.86 -6.08 -15.93
CA ILE A 338 5.33 -7.28 -16.59
C ILE A 338 5.85 -7.37 -18.03
N ARG A 339 5.83 -6.28 -18.80
CA ARG A 339 6.32 -6.27 -20.19
C ARG A 339 7.78 -6.71 -20.28
N ALA A 340 8.62 -6.22 -19.37
CA ALA A 340 10.02 -6.64 -19.31
C ALA A 340 10.16 -8.14 -19.00
N LYS A 341 9.28 -8.70 -18.15
CA LYS A 341 9.28 -10.11 -17.80
C LYS A 341 8.79 -11.03 -18.92
N VAL A 342 7.69 -10.66 -19.59
CA VAL A 342 7.02 -11.56 -20.54
C VAL A 342 7.42 -11.31 -22.01
N GLY A 343 8.22 -10.27 -22.27
CA GLY A 343 8.70 -9.91 -23.61
C GLY A 343 7.55 -9.55 -24.55
N GLN A 344 7.33 -10.33 -25.59
CA GLN A 344 6.33 -10.09 -26.63
C GLN A 344 4.98 -10.81 -26.36
N SER A 345 4.86 -11.54 -25.26
CA SER A 345 3.60 -12.20 -24.89
C SER A 345 2.52 -11.16 -24.63
N LYS A 346 1.27 -11.50 -24.97
CA LYS A 346 0.15 -10.59 -24.80
C LYS A 346 -0.11 -10.28 -23.32
N ILE A 347 -0.27 -8.98 -23.02
CA ILE A 347 -0.67 -8.48 -21.71
C ILE A 347 -2.08 -7.90 -21.82
N THR A 348 -3.01 -8.47 -21.07
CA THR A 348 -4.38 -7.99 -20.91
C THR A 348 -4.55 -7.35 -19.54
N ILE A 349 -4.98 -6.09 -19.49
CA ILE A 349 -5.29 -5.38 -18.25
C ILE A 349 -6.78 -5.46 -17.96
N VAL A 350 -7.13 -5.76 -16.71
CA VAL A 350 -8.50 -5.68 -16.20
C VAL A 350 -8.52 -4.70 -15.05
N LEU A 351 -9.08 -3.51 -15.26
CA LEU A 351 -9.00 -2.38 -14.31
C LEU A 351 -10.34 -2.00 -13.72
N GLU A 352 -10.40 -1.85 -12.38
CA GLU A 352 -11.49 -1.21 -11.65
C GLU A 352 -11.04 0.17 -11.13
N PRO A 353 -11.44 1.29 -11.74
CA PRO A 353 -11.22 2.64 -11.19
C PRO A 353 -12.12 2.87 -9.98
N ARG A 354 -11.63 2.58 -8.78
CA ARG A 354 -12.44 2.54 -7.56
C ARG A 354 -12.11 3.61 -6.53
N SER A 355 -10.87 4.10 -6.46
CA SER A 355 -10.49 5.15 -5.51
C SER A 355 -11.32 6.42 -5.75
N ASN A 356 -11.50 7.26 -4.72
CA ASN A 356 -12.27 8.49 -4.85
C ASN A 356 -11.68 9.39 -5.94
N THR A 357 -10.36 9.50 -6.02
CA THR A 357 -9.65 10.24 -7.07
C THR A 357 -9.95 9.71 -8.48
N MET A 358 -9.98 8.38 -8.65
CA MET A 358 -10.31 7.77 -9.94
C MET A 358 -11.80 7.95 -10.30
N LYS A 359 -12.71 7.78 -9.33
CA LYS A 359 -14.15 7.98 -9.55
C LYS A 359 -14.49 9.41 -9.96
N SER A 360 -13.83 10.42 -9.37
CA SER A 360 -14.05 11.83 -9.69
C SER A 360 -13.44 12.26 -11.04
N GLY A 361 -12.71 11.36 -11.73
CA GLY A 361 -12.14 11.64 -13.05
C GLY A 361 -10.92 12.54 -13.06
N VAL A 362 -10.27 12.79 -11.93
CA VAL A 362 -9.05 13.61 -11.84
C VAL A 362 -7.95 13.11 -12.77
N HIS A 363 -7.84 11.79 -12.93
CA HIS A 363 -6.84 11.15 -13.77
C HIS A 363 -7.36 10.66 -15.14
N LYS A 364 -8.57 11.04 -15.55
CA LYS A 364 -9.18 10.56 -16.80
C LYS A 364 -8.30 10.79 -18.04
N ASP A 365 -7.61 11.94 -18.10
CA ASP A 365 -6.80 12.34 -19.25
C ASP A 365 -5.43 11.62 -19.31
N THR A 366 -4.97 11.07 -18.19
CA THR A 366 -3.69 10.34 -18.11
C THR A 366 -3.85 8.83 -18.09
N LEU A 367 -5.06 8.33 -17.81
CA LEU A 367 -5.33 6.90 -17.65
C LEU A 367 -5.07 6.10 -18.93
N ALA A 368 -5.51 6.60 -20.09
CA ALA A 368 -5.26 5.94 -21.37
C ALA A 368 -3.76 5.76 -21.64
N HIS A 369 -2.97 6.78 -21.33
CA HIS A 369 -1.51 6.75 -21.51
C HIS A 369 -0.80 5.77 -20.55
N SER A 370 -1.34 5.56 -19.37
CA SER A 370 -0.75 4.63 -18.39
C SER A 370 -0.74 3.17 -18.83
N MET A 371 -1.53 2.81 -19.85
CA MET A 371 -1.69 1.44 -20.36
C MET A 371 -0.92 1.18 -21.66
N LEU A 372 -0.08 2.09 -22.14
CA LEU A 372 0.61 2.02 -23.44
C LEU A 372 1.42 0.73 -23.70
N GLN A 373 1.92 0.09 -22.67
CA GLN A 373 2.74 -1.13 -22.79
C GLN A 373 1.93 -2.42 -22.63
N ALA A 374 0.61 -2.34 -22.47
CA ALA A 374 -0.29 -3.47 -22.59
C ALA A 374 -0.72 -3.68 -24.04
N ASP A 375 -1.35 -4.82 -24.35
CA ASP A 375 -1.86 -5.14 -25.68
C ASP A 375 -3.37 -4.93 -25.78
N GLU A 376 -4.11 -5.06 -24.70
CA GLU A 376 -5.52 -4.72 -24.58
C GLU A 376 -5.91 -4.42 -23.13
N ALA A 377 -7.02 -3.72 -22.93
CA ALA A 377 -7.56 -3.43 -21.62
C ALA A 377 -9.09 -3.58 -21.56
N PHE A 378 -9.57 -4.12 -20.46
CA PHE A 378 -10.97 -4.18 -20.07
C PHE A 378 -11.17 -3.34 -18.80
N LEU A 379 -12.00 -2.30 -18.91
CA LEU A 379 -12.28 -1.38 -17.82
C LEU A 379 -13.70 -1.60 -17.30
N TYR A 380 -13.81 -1.77 -15.99
CA TYR A 380 -15.12 -1.86 -15.35
C TYR A 380 -15.58 -0.46 -14.91
N GLN A 381 -16.68 0.01 -15.50
CA GLN A 381 -17.31 1.26 -15.12
C GLN A 381 -18.48 0.97 -14.16
N ALA A 382 -18.27 1.23 -12.88
CA ALA A 382 -19.32 1.17 -11.86
C ALA A 382 -20.24 2.40 -11.97
N ASP A 383 -21.50 2.27 -11.49
CA ASP A 383 -22.48 3.37 -11.49
C ASP A 383 -22.04 4.59 -10.64
N THR A 384 -21.03 4.41 -9.80
CA THR A 384 -20.45 5.48 -8.95
C THR A 384 -19.36 6.29 -9.63
N ILE A 385 -19.11 6.09 -10.92
CA ILE A 385 -18.12 6.84 -11.70
C ILE A 385 -18.83 7.97 -12.44
N ASP A 386 -18.46 9.23 -12.15
CA ASP A 386 -19.17 10.43 -12.60
C ASP A 386 -18.73 10.95 -13.99
N TRP A 387 -17.81 10.25 -14.67
CA TRP A 387 -17.27 10.65 -15.97
C TRP A 387 -17.42 9.57 -17.04
N ASN A 388 -17.42 9.97 -18.31
CA ASN A 388 -17.54 9.06 -19.43
C ASN A 388 -16.21 8.35 -19.72
N MET A 389 -16.09 7.12 -19.23
CA MET A 389 -14.86 6.33 -19.37
C MET A 389 -14.59 5.95 -20.82
N LYS A 390 -15.64 5.65 -21.60
CA LYS A 390 -15.49 5.31 -23.02
C LYS A 390 -14.88 6.46 -23.82
N GLU A 391 -15.36 7.68 -23.60
CA GLU A 391 -14.83 8.89 -24.24
C GLU A 391 -13.37 9.15 -23.84
N ALA A 392 -13.05 9.06 -22.57
CA ALA A 392 -11.68 9.24 -22.09
C ALA A 392 -10.69 8.20 -22.64
N MET A 393 -11.17 7.01 -22.99
CA MET A 393 -10.35 5.94 -23.57
C MET A 393 -10.21 6.04 -25.10
N GLU A 394 -10.86 6.98 -25.78
CA GLU A 394 -10.61 7.22 -27.22
C GLU A 394 -9.16 7.64 -27.52
N ALA A 395 -8.45 8.21 -26.53
CA ALA A 395 -7.03 8.54 -26.62
C ALA A 395 -6.09 7.33 -26.46
N ALA A 396 -6.61 6.15 -26.12
CA ALA A 396 -5.81 4.95 -25.93
C ALA A 396 -5.25 4.44 -27.26
N VAL A 397 -3.97 4.05 -27.27
CA VAL A 397 -3.30 3.47 -28.45
C VAL A 397 -3.63 1.98 -28.60
N ILE A 398 -3.98 1.33 -27.49
CA ILE A 398 -4.37 -0.08 -27.44
C ILE A 398 -5.90 -0.23 -27.49
N PRO A 399 -6.42 -1.39 -27.91
CA PRO A 399 -7.83 -1.69 -27.79
C PRO A 399 -8.31 -1.63 -26.33
N VAL A 400 -9.34 -0.80 -26.05
CA VAL A 400 -9.95 -0.68 -24.73
C VAL A 400 -11.44 -0.99 -24.83
N THR A 401 -11.91 -1.88 -23.96
CA THR A 401 -13.33 -2.22 -23.84
C THR A 401 -13.85 -1.80 -22.46
N VAL A 402 -14.85 -0.92 -22.42
CA VAL A 402 -15.52 -0.49 -21.19
C VAL A 402 -16.78 -1.32 -20.98
N LEU A 403 -16.95 -1.88 -19.79
CA LEU A 403 -18.04 -2.79 -19.42
C LEU A 403 -18.65 -2.38 -18.07
N HIS A 404 -19.93 -2.69 -17.87
CA HIS A 404 -20.69 -2.30 -16.67
C HIS A 404 -21.06 -3.49 -15.77
N GLN A 405 -20.84 -4.73 -16.24
CA GLN A 405 -21.13 -5.94 -15.47
C GLN A 405 -19.84 -6.78 -15.32
N ILE A 406 -19.59 -7.25 -14.11
CA ILE A 406 -18.40 -8.06 -13.82
C ILE A 406 -18.39 -9.36 -14.62
N ASP A 407 -19.56 -9.98 -14.79
CA ASP A 407 -19.69 -11.24 -15.52
C ASP A 407 -19.39 -11.06 -17.02
N ASP A 408 -19.72 -9.89 -17.60
CA ASP A 408 -19.34 -9.55 -18.98
C ASP A 408 -17.82 -9.34 -19.11
N VAL A 409 -17.17 -8.74 -18.09
CA VAL A 409 -15.71 -8.62 -18.06
C VAL A 409 -15.07 -10.01 -18.05
N VAL A 410 -15.53 -10.90 -17.18
CA VAL A 410 -15.03 -12.28 -17.09
C VAL A 410 -15.21 -13.01 -18.42
N ALA A 411 -16.40 -12.95 -19.01
CA ALA A 411 -16.72 -13.63 -20.27
C ALA A 411 -15.83 -13.16 -21.43
N LYS A 412 -15.64 -11.83 -21.57
CA LYS A 412 -14.82 -11.28 -22.67
C LYS A 412 -13.33 -11.55 -22.48
N VAL A 413 -12.83 -11.37 -21.27
CA VAL A 413 -11.41 -11.63 -20.95
C VAL A 413 -11.08 -13.10 -21.16
N SER A 414 -11.91 -14.03 -20.65
CA SER A 414 -11.68 -15.46 -20.84
C SER A 414 -11.77 -15.91 -22.30
N ALA A 415 -12.65 -15.26 -23.10
CA ALA A 415 -12.79 -15.57 -24.52
C ALA A 415 -11.62 -15.01 -25.37
N SER A 416 -10.94 -13.95 -24.95
CA SER A 416 -9.81 -13.36 -25.70
C SER A 416 -8.46 -13.99 -25.34
N ALA A 417 -8.35 -14.69 -24.21
CA ALA A 417 -7.11 -15.23 -23.67
C ALA A 417 -6.61 -16.44 -24.48
N LYS A 418 -5.29 -16.57 -24.61
CA LYS A 418 -4.60 -17.70 -25.25
C LYS A 418 -3.46 -18.21 -24.37
N ALA A 419 -3.04 -19.45 -24.60
CA ALA A 419 -1.87 -19.99 -23.91
C ALA A 419 -0.64 -19.09 -24.15
N GLY A 420 0.08 -18.75 -23.07
CA GLY A 420 1.18 -17.80 -23.07
C GLY A 420 0.80 -16.36 -22.72
N ASP A 421 -0.50 -16.03 -22.65
CA ASP A 421 -0.95 -14.69 -22.29
C ASP A 421 -0.83 -14.42 -20.79
N THR A 422 -0.71 -13.15 -20.46
CA THR A 422 -0.69 -12.63 -19.09
C THR A 422 -1.86 -11.68 -18.86
N ILE A 423 -2.67 -11.96 -17.85
CA ILE A 423 -3.78 -11.11 -17.41
C ILE A 423 -3.40 -10.46 -16.08
N VAL A 424 -3.51 -9.13 -15.99
CA VAL A 424 -3.25 -8.39 -14.75
C VAL A 424 -4.54 -7.71 -14.31
N VAL A 425 -5.09 -8.15 -13.18
CA VAL A 425 -6.27 -7.55 -12.56
C VAL A 425 -5.82 -6.46 -11.60
N MET A 426 -6.28 -5.23 -11.82
CA MET A 426 -5.88 -4.05 -11.06
C MET A 426 -7.08 -3.42 -10.35
N SER A 427 -7.05 -3.41 -9.01
CA SER A 427 -8.09 -2.79 -8.17
C SER A 427 -7.60 -2.56 -6.76
N ASN A 428 -8.00 -1.48 -6.10
CA ASN A 428 -7.81 -1.27 -4.67
C ASN A 428 -8.96 -1.82 -3.80
N GLY A 429 -9.84 -2.63 -4.37
CA GLY A 429 -10.96 -3.28 -3.70
C GLY A 429 -11.10 -4.76 -4.00
N GLY A 430 -12.20 -5.35 -3.59
CA GLY A 430 -12.49 -6.78 -3.81
C GLY A 430 -12.94 -7.14 -5.22
N PHE A 431 -13.16 -6.16 -6.08
CA PHE A 431 -13.61 -6.28 -7.48
C PHE A 431 -14.73 -7.33 -7.68
N GLY A 432 -15.70 -7.36 -6.75
CA GLY A 432 -16.85 -8.27 -6.83
C GLY A 432 -16.52 -9.75 -6.97
N GLY A 433 -15.31 -10.16 -6.54
CA GLY A 433 -14.83 -11.54 -6.65
C GLY A 433 -14.40 -11.94 -8.06
N LEU A 434 -14.14 -10.97 -8.95
CA LEU A 434 -13.73 -11.19 -10.34
C LEU A 434 -12.57 -12.19 -10.48
N HIS A 435 -11.59 -12.14 -9.60
CA HIS A 435 -10.42 -13.02 -9.63
C HIS A 435 -10.80 -14.53 -9.65
N LYS A 436 -11.66 -14.95 -8.72
CA LYS A 436 -12.13 -16.35 -8.65
C LYS A 436 -12.99 -16.72 -9.85
N LYS A 437 -13.87 -15.82 -10.28
CA LYS A 437 -14.73 -16.03 -11.45
C LYS A 437 -13.89 -16.18 -12.73
N LEU A 438 -12.84 -15.35 -12.88
CA LEU A 438 -11.97 -15.39 -14.06
C LEU A 438 -11.16 -16.69 -14.12
N LEU A 439 -10.54 -17.12 -13.02
CA LEU A 439 -9.83 -18.40 -12.97
C LEU A 439 -10.76 -19.56 -13.33
N ALA A 440 -11.96 -19.63 -12.74
CA ALA A 440 -12.94 -20.67 -13.05
C ALA A 440 -13.42 -20.60 -14.51
N ALA A 441 -13.60 -19.41 -15.08
CA ALA A 441 -14.00 -19.27 -16.47
C ALA A 441 -12.91 -19.72 -17.46
N LEU A 442 -11.63 -19.48 -17.13
CA LEU A 442 -10.50 -19.97 -17.92
C LEU A 442 -10.42 -21.50 -17.91
N GLU A 443 -10.71 -22.15 -16.77
CA GLU A 443 -10.68 -23.63 -16.64
C GLU A 443 -11.68 -24.31 -17.59
N VAL A 444 -12.86 -23.72 -17.78
CA VAL A 444 -13.94 -24.30 -18.60
C VAL A 444 -14.04 -23.68 -20.00
N SER A 445 -13.13 -22.79 -20.38
CA SER A 445 -13.20 -22.10 -21.66
C SER A 445 -13.07 -23.06 -22.86
N PRO A 446 -14.03 -23.08 -23.80
CA PRO A 446 -14.07 -24.04 -24.91
C PRO A 446 -12.82 -24.05 -25.78
N GLN A 447 -12.17 -22.91 -25.90
CA GLN A 447 -10.92 -22.75 -26.70
C GLN A 447 -9.74 -23.55 -26.17
N PHE A 448 -9.75 -23.92 -24.87
CA PHE A 448 -8.71 -24.74 -24.26
C PHE A 448 -9.12 -26.22 -24.15
N VAL A 449 -10.42 -26.49 -24.02
CA VAL A 449 -10.94 -27.87 -23.90
C VAL A 449 -10.82 -28.61 -25.23
N GLN A 450 -10.90 -27.93 -26.38
CA GLN A 450 -10.79 -28.54 -27.71
C GLN A 450 -9.35 -28.88 -28.16
N GLN A 451 -8.33 -28.49 -27.42
CA GLN A 451 -6.93 -28.78 -27.73
C GLN A 451 -6.37 -29.99 -26.96
N ALA A 452 -7.16 -30.64 -26.13
CA ALA A 452 -6.77 -31.78 -25.29
C ALA A 452 -7.14 -33.15 -25.90
N ASP A 453 -7.78 -33.20 -27.08
CA ASP A 453 -8.01 -34.37 -27.91
C ASP A 453 -7.07 -34.32 -29.14
#